data_194ffa0054e1b62015ff94a245d1c71a
#
_entry.id   194ffa0054e1b62015ff94a245d1c71a
#
_cell.length_a   1.000
_cell.length_b   1.000
_cell.length_c   1.000
_cell.angle_alpha   90.00
_cell.angle_beta   90.00
_cell.angle_gamma   90.00
#
_symmetry.space_group_name_H-M   'P 1'
#
loop_
_entity.id
_entity.type
_entity.pdbx_description
1 polymer ?
#
loop_
_entity_poly.entity_id
_entity_poly.type
_entity_poly.pdbx_seq_one_letter_code
_entity_poly.pdbx_strand_id
1 'polypeptide(L)'
;MANRASDPSPTKTAESDSVGDAVTGLGRYAGPATLVLSSLADGAKHGYALTKDIESFAGVHLAPGTLYEVLSRLEAGGLIEALPASDRRKPYQLTSVGAAALQRHLDQQRHVATIGLRRLRTSWQTA
;
A
#
# COMPACT_ATOMS: atom_id res chain seq x y z
N MET A 1 -10.29 8.84 34.99
CA MET A 1 -9.94 8.88 34.32
C MET A 1 -9.40 8.55 33.61
N ALA A 2 -9.78 8.37 33.66
CA ALA A 2 -9.28 8.14 32.94
C ALA A 2 -8.80 8.05 32.12
N ASN A 3 -9.10 8.00 31.98
CA ASN A 3 -8.63 7.94 31.20
C ASN A 3 -8.19 8.05 30.48
N ARG A 4 -8.69 8.29 30.83
CA ARG A 4 -8.43 8.28 30.00
C ARG A 4 -7.81 7.81 29.47
N ALA A 5 -7.68 7.70 30.14
CA ALA A 5 -7.09 7.32 29.45
C ALA A 5 -7.44 6.66 28.84
N SER A 6 -8.16 6.61 29.22
CA SER A 6 -8.54 6.06 28.52
C SER A 6 -8.65 5.84 27.49
N ASP A 7 -9.13 5.49 27.48
CA ASP A 7 -9.07 5.40 26.26
C ASP A 7 -8.10 4.50 25.68
N PRO A 8 -7.44 3.58 26.31
CA PRO A 8 -6.45 2.75 25.67
C PRO A 8 -7.03 1.71 24.78
N SER A 9 -8.12 1.11 25.13
CA SER A 9 -8.60 0.02 24.32
C SER A 9 -9.13 0.45 22.97
N PRO A 10 -9.90 1.49 22.88
CA PRO A 10 -10.27 1.96 21.55
C PRO A 10 -9.08 2.42 20.75
N THR A 11 -8.08 2.95 21.42
CA THR A 11 -6.90 3.39 20.74
C THR A 11 -6.16 2.25 20.10
N LYS A 12 -6.09 1.11 20.76
CA LYS A 12 -5.44 -0.04 20.17
C LYS A 12 -6.15 -0.55 18.95
N THR A 13 -7.47 -0.58 19.00
CA THR A 13 -8.23 -1.00 17.85
C THR A 13 -8.01 -0.04 16.70
N ALA A 14 -7.98 1.23 16.98
CA ALA A 14 -7.75 2.22 15.94
C ALA A 14 -6.36 2.08 15.33
N GLU A 15 -5.38 1.76 16.13
CA GLU A 15 -4.04 1.56 15.59
C GLU A 15 -3.97 0.36 14.69
N SER A 16 -4.62 -0.71 15.06
CA SER A 16 -4.66 -1.89 14.22
C SER A 16 -5.36 -1.61 12.91
N ASP A 17 -6.45 -0.87 12.96
CA ASP A 17 -7.16 -0.50 11.75
C ASP A 17 -6.35 0.47 10.92
N SER A 18 -5.64 1.39 11.55
CA SER A 18 -4.91 2.40 10.78
C SER A 18 -3.74 1.82 10.01
N VAL A 19 -3.22 0.65 10.39
CA VAL A 19 -2.19 0.00 9.57
C VAL A 19 -2.77 -0.38 8.21
N GLY A 20 -3.98 -0.93 8.15
CA GLY A 20 -4.64 -1.19 6.88
C GLY A 20 -5.18 0.07 6.24
N ASP A 21 -5.72 0.99 7.10
CA ASP A 21 -6.29 2.22 6.59
C ASP A 21 -5.25 3.17 6.06
N ALA A 22 -3.97 2.97 6.39
CA ALA A 22 -2.92 3.83 5.88
C ALA A 22 -2.91 3.87 4.35
N VAL A 23 -3.24 2.77 3.69
CA VAL A 23 -3.31 2.74 2.25
C VAL A 23 -4.64 3.33 1.78
N THR A 24 -5.75 2.85 2.33
CA THR A 24 -7.07 3.33 1.96
C THR A 24 -7.22 4.83 2.19
N GLY A 25 -6.63 5.33 3.25
CA GLY A 25 -6.69 6.75 3.59
C GLY A 25 -6.00 7.67 2.60
N LEU A 26 -5.24 7.13 1.66
CA LEU A 26 -4.60 7.94 0.63
C LEU A 26 -5.56 8.36 -0.48
N GLY A 27 -6.81 7.93 -0.41
CA GLY A 27 -7.82 8.36 -1.38
C GLY A 27 -7.44 7.97 -2.79
N ARG A 28 -7.37 8.95 -3.69
CA ARG A 28 -7.07 8.67 -5.09
C ARG A 28 -5.69 8.10 -5.31
N TYR A 29 -4.81 8.20 -4.32
CA TYR A 29 -3.48 7.62 -4.42
C TYR A 29 -3.41 6.21 -3.87
N ALA A 30 -4.52 5.66 -3.36
CA ALA A 30 -4.50 4.33 -2.76
C ALA A 30 -4.14 3.24 -3.77
N GLY A 31 -4.68 3.32 -4.97
CA GLY A 31 -4.35 2.36 -6.03
C GLY A 31 -2.88 2.40 -6.40
N PRO A 32 -2.37 3.59 -6.79
CA PRO A 32 -0.94 3.70 -7.08
C PRO A 32 -0.07 3.31 -5.89
N ALA A 33 -0.47 3.64 -4.66
CA ALA A 33 0.30 3.26 -3.48
C ALA A 33 0.38 1.75 -3.31
N THR A 34 -0.72 1.05 -3.57
CA THR A 34 -0.72 -0.41 -3.51
C THR A 34 0.29 -0.99 -4.49
N LEU A 35 0.35 -0.43 -5.69
CA LEU A 35 1.30 -0.89 -6.71
C LEU A 35 2.74 -0.63 -6.29
N VAL A 36 3.02 0.54 -5.75
CA VAL A 36 4.37 0.89 -5.31
C VAL A 36 4.80 -0.01 -4.15
N LEU A 37 3.95 -0.17 -3.14
CA LEU A 37 4.28 -1.01 -2.01
C LEU A 37 4.48 -2.46 -2.44
N SER A 38 3.64 -2.94 -3.34
CA SER A 38 3.77 -4.31 -3.86
C SER A 38 5.07 -4.50 -4.62
N SER A 39 5.45 -3.50 -5.40
CA SER A 39 6.72 -3.55 -6.12
C SER A 39 7.90 -3.61 -5.17
N LEU A 40 7.85 -2.86 -4.08
CA LEU A 40 8.94 -2.82 -3.11
C LEU A 40 8.97 -4.05 -2.20
N ALA A 41 7.95 -4.89 -2.25
CA ALA A 41 7.88 -6.04 -1.36
C ALA A 41 9.00 -7.03 -1.60
N ASP A 42 9.58 -7.08 -2.78
CA ASP A 42 10.67 -8.01 -3.06
C ASP A 42 12.05 -7.34 -3.07
N GLY A 43 12.14 -6.07 -2.70
CA GLY A 43 13.43 -5.41 -2.61
C GLY A 43 13.36 -3.94 -2.92
N ALA A 44 14.41 -3.23 -2.55
CA ALA A 44 14.51 -1.79 -2.77
C ALA A 44 14.60 -1.47 -4.26
N LYS A 45 14.01 -0.35 -4.65
CA LYS A 45 14.03 0.09 -6.05
C LYS A 45 14.03 1.61 -6.13
N HIS A 46 14.70 2.15 -7.13
CA HIS A 46 14.58 3.57 -7.46
C HIS A 46 13.40 3.78 -8.41
N GLY A 47 13.05 5.05 -8.64
CA GLY A 47 11.82 5.38 -9.37
C GLY A 47 11.66 4.73 -10.72
N TYR A 48 12.75 4.69 -11.51
CA TYR A 48 12.67 4.08 -12.84
C TYR A 48 12.37 2.59 -12.76
N ALA A 49 13.05 1.90 -11.84
CA ALA A 49 12.82 0.48 -11.64
C ALA A 49 11.41 0.20 -11.14
N LEU A 50 10.88 1.06 -10.27
CA LEU A 50 9.50 0.95 -9.83
C LEU A 50 8.53 1.04 -11.02
N THR A 51 8.71 2.04 -11.86
CA THR A 51 7.84 2.22 -13.02
C THR A 51 7.86 0.99 -13.91
N LYS A 52 9.06 0.46 -14.17
CA LYS A 52 9.19 -0.71 -15.04
C LYS A 52 8.57 -1.95 -14.41
N ASP A 53 8.80 -2.14 -13.13
CA ASP A 53 8.24 -3.31 -12.45
C ASP A 53 6.72 -3.26 -12.42
N ILE A 54 6.15 -2.11 -12.10
CA ILE A 54 4.70 -1.96 -12.04
C ILE A 54 4.08 -2.19 -13.42
N GLU A 55 4.69 -1.67 -14.47
CA GLU A 55 4.23 -1.96 -15.83
C GLU A 55 4.21 -3.45 -16.10
N SER A 56 5.25 -4.13 -15.63
CA SER A 56 5.40 -5.56 -15.87
C SER A 56 4.31 -6.39 -15.19
N PHE A 57 4.02 -6.14 -13.91
CA PHE A 57 3.06 -7.01 -13.22
C PHE A 57 1.64 -6.49 -13.23
N ALA A 58 1.44 -5.19 -13.43
CA ALA A 58 0.10 -4.62 -13.37
C ALA A 58 -0.38 -4.05 -14.69
N GLY A 59 0.52 -3.88 -15.66
CA GLY A 59 0.14 -3.29 -16.93
C GLY A 59 -0.24 -1.83 -16.83
N VAL A 60 0.21 -1.15 -15.77
CA VAL A 60 -0.13 0.24 -15.50
C VAL A 60 1.12 1.09 -15.60
N HIS A 61 1.03 2.20 -16.29
CA HIS A 61 2.11 3.16 -16.36
C HIS A 61 1.80 4.32 -15.43
N LEU A 62 2.63 4.50 -14.40
CA LEU A 62 2.48 5.63 -13.50
C LEU A 62 3.26 6.81 -14.04
N ALA A 63 2.59 7.92 -14.25
CA ALA A 63 3.25 9.15 -14.67
C ALA A 63 4.22 9.58 -13.57
N PRO A 64 5.35 10.21 -13.94
CA PRO A 64 6.34 10.60 -12.94
C PRO A 64 5.77 11.47 -11.81
N GLY A 65 4.88 12.39 -12.13
CA GLY A 65 4.29 13.23 -11.09
C GLY A 65 3.49 12.42 -10.08
N THR A 66 2.72 11.46 -10.56
CA THR A 66 1.95 10.59 -9.68
C THR A 66 2.87 9.72 -8.86
N LEU A 67 3.89 9.14 -9.48
CA LEU A 67 4.83 8.28 -8.79
C LEU A 67 5.51 9.02 -7.64
N TYR A 68 6.05 10.21 -7.91
CA TYR A 68 6.77 10.93 -6.87
C TYR A 68 5.85 11.47 -5.79
N GLU A 69 4.61 11.80 -6.13
CA GLU A 69 3.64 12.20 -5.12
C GLU A 69 3.33 11.03 -4.20
N VAL A 70 3.13 9.85 -4.75
CA VAL A 70 2.87 8.65 -3.96
C VAL A 70 4.07 8.33 -3.07
N LEU A 71 5.28 8.36 -3.63
CA LEU A 71 6.48 8.10 -2.84
C LEU A 71 6.59 9.07 -1.67
N SER A 72 6.31 10.33 -1.90
CA SER A 72 6.36 11.34 -0.86
C SER A 72 5.36 11.04 0.26
N ARG A 73 4.14 10.67 -0.11
CA ARG A 73 3.11 10.38 0.89
C ARG A 73 3.43 9.11 1.67
N LEU A 74 3.95 8.10 1.00
CA LEU A 74 4.31 6.85 1.67
C LEU A 74 5.49 7.05 2.63
N GLU A 75 6.45 7.86 2.21
CA GLU A 75 7.60 8.17 3.06
C GLU A 75 7.16 8.97 4.27
N ALA A 76 6.30 9.97 4.07
CA ALA A 76 5.79 10.77 5.17
C ALA A 76 5.01 9.94 6.18
N GLY A 77 4.34 8.90 5.72
CA GLY A 77 3.60 7.98 6.59
C GLY A 77 4.43 6.89 7.21
N GLY A 78 5.72 6.83 6.90
CA GLY A 78 6.59 5.81 7.46
C GLY A 78 6.45 4.44 6.85
N LEU A 79 5.78 4.34 5.71
CA LEU A 79 5.58 3.04 5.07
C LEU A 79 6.76 2.62 4.18
N ILE A 80 7.51 3.60 3.72
CA ILE A 80 8.75 3.37 2.98
C ILE A 80 9.79 4.33 3.50
N GLU A 81 11.05 4.03 3.20
CA GLU A 81 12.14 4.93 3.55
C GLU A 81 13.11 5.01 2.39
N ALA A 82 13.72 6.17 2.23
CA ALA A 82 14.72 6.38 1.22
C ALA A 82 16.05 5.86 1.73
N LEU A 83 16.78 5.17 0.88
CA LEU A 83 18.13 4.72 1.17
C LEU A 83 19.13 5.72 0.61
N PRO A 84 20.39 5.65 1.06
CA PRO A 84 21.39 6.55 0.50
C PRO A 84 21.46 6.44 -0.99
N ALA A 85 21.54 7.59 -1.66
CA ALA A 85 21.56 7.63 -3.11
C ALA A 85 22.88 7.08 -3.64
N SER A 86 22.79 6.41 -4.80
CA SER A 86 23.95 5.88 -5.48
C SER A 86 23.79 6.28 -6.94
N ASP A 87 24.82 6.84 -7.56
CA ASP A 87 24.77 7.25 -8.96
C ASP A 87 23.57 8.13 -9.25
N ARG A 88 23.27 9.06 -8.34
CA ARG A 88 22.16 10.00 -8.47
C ARG A 88 20.80 9.33 -8.41
N ARG A 89 20.73 8.06 -8.06
CA ARG A 89 19.47 7.37 -7.93
C ARG A 89 19.18 7.17 -6.46
N LYS A 90 17.95 7.45 -6.08
CA LYS A 90 17.53 7.36 -4.69
C LYS A 90 16.61 6.17 -4.59
N PRO A 91 17.09 5.06 -4.06
CA PRO A 91 16.22 3.90 -3.90
C PRO A 91 15.35 4.04 -2.67
N TYR A 92 14.22 3.37 -2.72
CA TYR A 92 13.29 3.30 -1.60
C TYR A 92 13.13 1.86 -1.19
N GLN A 93 12.85 1.63 0.08
CA GLN A 93 12.55 0.28 0.54
C GLN A 93 11.35 0.31 1.47
N LEU A 94 10.67 -0.83 1.53
CA LEU A 94 9.56 -1.02 2.42
C LEU A 94 10.05 -1.07 3.87
N THR A 95 9.35 -0.39 4.77
CA THR A 95 9.64 -0.52 6.20
C THR A 95 8.81 -1.67 6.76
N SER A 96 9.08 -2.07 8.00
CA SER A 96 8.25 -3.10 8.63
C SER A 96 6.81 -2.62 8.81
N VAL A 97 6.63 -1.33 9.08
CA VAL A 97 5.29 -0.75 9.16
C VAL A 97 4.60 -0.80 7.80
N GLY A 98 5.35 -0.50 6.74
CA GLY A 98 4.83 -0.57 5.38
C GLY A 98 4.47 -1.98 4.98
N ALA A 99 5.28 -2.96 5.36
CA ALA A 99 5.00 -4.35 5.06
C ALA A 99 3.70 -4.81 5.74
N ALA A 100 3.53 -4.43 7.00
CA ALA A 100 2.31 -4.78 7.73
C ALA A 100 1.09 -4.11 7.11
N ALA A 101 1.22 -2.83 6.74
CA ALA A 101 0.11 -2.12 6.11
C ALA A 101 -0.27 -2.76 4.77
N LEU A 102 0.73 -3.12 3.98
CA LEU A 102 0.48 -3.75 2.69
C LEU A 102 -0.20 -5.11 2.89
N GLN A 103 0.29 -5.91 3.83
CA GLN A 103 -0.28 -7.23 4.08
C GLN A 103 -1.77 -7.12 4.43
N ARG A 104 -2.11 -6.22 5.35
CA ARG A 104 -3.51 -6.04 5.76
C ARG A 104 -4.37 -5.55 4.61
N HIS A 105 -3.85 -4.62 3.83
CA HIS A 105 -4.58 -4.07 2.70
C HIS A 105 -4.84 -5.14 1.64
N LEU A 106 -3.83 -5.93 1.31
CA LEU A 106 -3.97 -6.97 0.29
C LEU A 106 -4.89 -8.09 0.79
N ASP A 107 -4.82 -8.44 2.07
CA ASP A 107 -5.72 -9.45 2.63
C ASP A 107 -7.16 -8.98 2.53
N GLN A 108 -7.42 -7.71 2.81
CA GLN A 108 -8.75 -7.15 2.71
C GLN A 108 -9.24 -7.15 1.25
N GLN A 109 -8.38 -6.78 0.33
CA GLN A 109 -8.74 -6.78 -1.08
C GLN A 109 -9.01 -8.18 -1.58
N ARG A 110 -8.21 -9.14 -1.15
CA ARG A 110 -8.42 -10.54 -1.51
C ARG A 110 -9.76 -11.05 -0.97
N HIS A 111 -10.10 -10.66 0.27
CA HIS A 111 -11.36 -11.05 0.86
C HIS A 111 -12.55 -10.53 0.05
N VAL A 112 -12.51 -9.25 -0.31
CA VAL A 112 -13.56 -8.64 -1.12
C VAL A 112 -13.64 -9.33 -2.48
N ALA A 113 -12.49 -9.55 -3.12
CA ALA A 113 -12.46 -10.21 -4.42
C ALA A 113 -13.04 -11.62 -4.36
N THR A 114 -12.72 -12.36 -3.30
CA THR A 114 -13.23 -13.72 -3.12
C THR A 114 -14.75 -13.73 -3.02
N ILE A 115 -15.31 -12.81 -2.24
CA ILE A 115 -16.76 -12.73 -2.08
C ILE A 115 -17.43 -12.30 -3.39
N GLY A 116 -16.88 -11.28 -4.05
CA GLY A 116 -17.44 -10.80 -5.30
C GLY A 116 -17.45 -11.87 -6.38
N LEU A 117 -16.32 -12.55 -6.53
CA LEU A 117 -16.21 -13.62 -7.53
C LEU A 117 -17.17 -14.76 -7.23
N ARG A 118 -17.32 -15.11 -5.95
CA ARG A 118 -18.25 -16.18 -5.58
C ARG A 118 -19.68 -15.79 -5.92
N ARG A 119 -20.07 -14.56 -5.60
CA ARG A 119 -21.42 -14.09 -5.88
C ARG A 119 -21.71 -14.00 -7.36
N LEU A 120 -20.70 -13.60 -8.15
CA LEU A 120 -20.85 -13.60 -9.60
C LEU A 120 -21.08 -15.01 -10.13
N ARG A 121 -20.33 -15.96 -9.62
CA ARG A 121 -20.47 -17.34 -10.08
C ARG A 121 -21.86 -17.92 -9.78
N THR A 122 -22.44 -17.56 -8.63
CA THR A 122 -23.73 -18.15 -8.26
C THR A 122 -24.91 -17.38 -8.83
N SER A 123 -24.79 -16.07 -9.02
CA SER A 123 -25.92 -15.25 -9.44
C SER A 123 -25.89 -14.86 -10.91
N TRP A 124 -24.70 -14.87 -11.51
CA TRP A 124 -24.53 -14.42 -12.90
C TRP A 124 -23.97 -15.53 -13.78
N GLN A 125 -24.07 -16.80 -13.35
CA GLN A 125 -23.57 -17.89 -14.12
C GLN A 125 -24.48 -18.11 -15.27
N THR A 126 -24.00 -17.89 -16.45
CA THR A 126 -24.80 -18.08 -17.58
C THR A 126 -24.25 -19.12 -18.36
N ALA A 127 -24.29 -19.94 -18.44
CA ALA A 127 -23.86 -20.93 -19.38
C ALA A 127 -22.68 -20.75 -19.94
#